data_df05224a32e7e4a1c10e1dfee6366669
#
_entry.id   df05224a32e7e4a1c10e1dfee6366669
#
_cell.length_a   1.000
_cell.length_b   1.000
_cell.length_c   1.000
_cell.angle_alpha   90.00
_cell.angle_beta   90.00
_cell.angle_gamma   90.00
#
_symmetry.space_group_name_H-M   'P 1'
#
loop_
_entity.id
_entity.type
_entity.pdbx_description
1 polymer ?
#
loop_
_entity_poly.entity_id
_entity_poly.type
_entity_poly.pdbx_seq_one_letter_code
_entity_poly.pdbx_strand_id
1 'polypeptide(L)'
;MLPPAHARFLPTVAPRYAPLPASPDVVVVGAGAAGIAAARALIEGGLSVAVLEARDRVGGRAVTTSLRGHAIDLGAHWLHAGPVNPLVALGRARSEPLRKAAQDSHLVIGRRPARPAEKAAFSRAFDRADRAMTLGASRAVEDRAVGSLVPVGLGPWRDRIALVHALVSGRPLGEVSLHDWPSLEYGDNFFIGGGYGAYLARLAQGLPIALGTPVSRIDRSAHGVSVETENGAVLRADAVVVAVPIMVLQASVRFTPVLPPEIRSAIDGFRSGTYEHAVLHWPSMPFRGRDRLASIVGGRQRPPGLLTRIDGTPFHYFEMDAAMAEALDAKRDGTDAARRLVRTIFAEHFGHRALHYLGIPAVTEWRHDPWSLGSWAVVPPGHAHARSTLTAPVDDRLWFAGEALSREQWGTVGGAYAEGLRAAGEIVERIGRVQA
;
A
#
# COMPACT_ATOMS: atom_id res chain seq x y z
N MET A 1 6.58 15.47 12.92
CA MET A 1 6.66 14.89 14.29
C MET A 1 6.70 13.39 14.10
N LEU A 2 7.79 12.73 14.48
CA LEU A 2 7.93 11.28 14.37
C LEU A 2 6.77 10.57 15.09
N PRO A 3 6.28 9.41 14.64
CA PRO A 3 5.26 8.65 15.36
C PRO A 3 5.73 8.40 16.79
N PRO A 4 4.81 8.31 17.78
CA PRO A 4 5.18 8.18 19.17
C PRO A 4 6.13 6.99 19.37
N ALA A 5 7.20 7.25 20.10
CA ALA A 5 8.38 6.39 20.31
C ALA A 5 8.13 5.05 21.06
N HIS A 6 6.94 4.47 20.97
CA HIS A 6 6.54 3.31 21.77
C HIS A 6 6.20 2.02 20.99
N ALA A 7 6.21 2.05 19.67
CA ALA A 7 6.21 0.81 18.90
C ALA A 7 7.68 0.45 18.59
N ARG A 8 8.36 -0.22 19.52
CA ARG A 8 9.64 -0.85 19.19
C ARG A 8 9.37 -1.89 18.12
N PHE A 9 9.84 -1.62 16.90
CA PHE A 9 9.91 -2.59 15.82
C PHE A 9 10.87 -3.67 16.28
N LEU A 10 10.36 -4.82 16.65
CA LEU A 10 11.20 -5.99 16.94
C LEU A 10 11.11 -6.92 15.73
N PRO A 11 12.05 -6.83 14.77
CA PRO A 11 12.31 -7.96 13.92
C PRO A 11 12.78 -9.09 14.82
N THR A 12 12.26 -10.28 14.65
CA THR A 12 12.66 -11.49 15.37
C THR A 12 14.15 -11.85 15.19
N VAL A 13 14.78 -11.24 14.19
CA VAL A 13 16.24 -11.15 13.99
C VAL A 13 16.50 -9.78 13.39
N ALA A 14 17.44 -9.01 13.93
CA ALA A 14 17.86 -7.75 13.32
C ALA A 14 18.35 -8.06 11.90
N PRO A 15 17.77 -7.43 10.85
CA PRO A 15 18.19 -7.71 9.50
C PRO A 15 19.68 -7.33 9.35
N ARG A 16 20.46 -8.24 8.77
CA ARG A 16 21.86 -7.96 8.44
C ARG A 16 21.91 -7.57 6.97
N TYR A 17 22.33 -6.35 6.71
CA TYR A 17 22.58 -5.85 5.37
C TYR A 17 24.08 -5.97 5.05
N ALA A 18 24.37 -6.23 3.78
CA ALA A 18 25.74 -6.18 3.30
C ALA A 18 26.23 -4.72 3.24
N PRO A 19 27.53 -4.46 3.34
CA PRO A 19 28.08 -3.13 3.09
C PRO A 19 27.80 -2.69 1.64
N LEU A 20 27.66 -1.39 1.43
CA LEU A 20 27.53 -0.85 0.08
C LEU A 20 28.83 -1.09 -0.70
N PRO A 21 28.76 -1.45 -1.99
CA PRO A 21 29.91 -1.49 -2.87
C PRO A 21 30.44 -0.05 -3.11
N ALA A 22 31.77 0.08 -3.27
CA ALA A 22 32.40 1.37 -3.52
C ALA A 22 32.03 1.95 -4.90
N SER A 23 31.76 1.09 -5.87
CA SER A 23 31.37 1.45 -7.24
C SER A 23 30.24 0.52 -7.68
N PRO A 24 28.98 0.83 -7.35
CA PRO A 24 27.85 0.03 -7.80
C PRO A 24 27.58 0.24 -9.30
N ASP A 25 27.16 -0.80 -10.01
CA ASP A 25 26.64 -0.67 -11.38
C ASP A 25 25.27 0.03 -11.35
N VAL A 26 24.47 -0.25 -10.31
CA VAL A 26 23.11 0.32 -10.16
C VAL A 26 22.89 0.82 -8.72
N VAL A 27 22.36 2.04 -8.61
CA VAL A 27 21.80 2.54 -7.35
C VAL A 27 20.29 2.34 -7.35
N VAL A 28 19.74 1.78 -6.28
CA VAL A 28 18.31 1.65 -6.05
C VAL A 28 17.90 2.61 -4.94
N VAL A 29 16.98 3.52 -5.22
CA VAL A 29 16.47 4.52 -4.28
C VAL A 29 15.14 4.05 -3.69
N GLY A 30 15.16 3.69 -2.41
CA GLY A 30 14.04 3.13 -1.64
C GLY A 30 14.15 1.61 -1.47
N ALA A 31 14.02 1.13 -0.22
CA ALA A 31 13.99 -0.28 0.15
C ALA A 31 12.56 -0.77 0.50
N GLY A 32 11.56 -0.29 -0.23
CA GLY A 32 10.21 -0.85 -0.28
C GLY A 32 10.18 -2.14 -1.11
N ALA A 33 8.98 -2.70 -1.34
CA ALA A 33 8.82 -3.94 -2.11
C ALA A 33 9.46 -3.87 -3.51
N ALA A 34 9.30 -2.73 -4.21
CA ALA A 34 9.89 -2.53 -5.54
C ALA A 34 11.42 -2.50 -5.50
N GLY A 35 12.00 -1.74 -4.56
CA GLY A 35 13.46 -1.67 -4.45
C GLY A 35 14.10 -2.98 -3.99
N ILE A 36 13.45 -3.71 -3.07
CA ILE A 36 13.90 -5.05 -2.67
C ILE A 36 13.87 -6.01 -3.87
N ALA A 37 12.80 -5.99 -4.66
CA ALA A 37 12.68 -6.81 -5.86
C ALA A 37 13.75 -6.47 -6.90
N ALA A 38 13.93 -5.17 -7.17
CA ALA A 38 14.94 -4.70 -8.12
C ALA A 38 16.35 -5.10 -7.68
N ALA A 39 16.72 -4.82 -6.42
CA ALA A 39 18.05 -5.15 -5.92
C ALA A 39 18.36 -6.65 -6.00
N ARG A 40 17.39 -7.50 -5.62
CA ARG A 40 17.55 -8.95 -5.73
C ARG A 40 17.77 -9.40 -7.18
N ALA A 41 16.92 -8.95 -8.09
CA ALA A 41 16.97 -9.35 -9.49
C ALA A 41 18.24 -8.82 -10.19
N LEU A 42 18.68 -7.60 -9.88
CA LEU A 42 19.94 -7.04 -10.40
C LEU A 42 21.16 -7.85 -9.93
N ILE A 43 21.21 -8.21 -8.65
CA ILE A 43 22.29 -9.05 -8.09
C ILE A 43 22.26 -10.46 -8.69
N GLU A 44 21.08 -11.06 -8.84
CA GLU A 44 20.89 -12.34 -9.52
C GLU A 44 21.33 -12.26 -11.00
N GLY A 45 21.18 -11.10 -11.64
CA GLY A 45 21.70 -10.77 -12.97
C GLY A 45 23.20 -10.44 -13.03
N GLY A 46 23.94 -10.56 -11.91
CA GLY A 46 25.40 -10.36 -11.85
C GLY A 46 25.84 -8.91 -11.66
N LEU A 47 24.94 -7.97 -11.41
CA LEU A 47 25.26 -6.56 -11.22
C LEU A 47 25.54 -6.20 -9.75
N SER A 48 26.47 -5.28 -9.55
CA SER A 48 26.76 -4.67 -8.25
C SER A 48 25.74 -3.59 -7.92
N VAL A 49 25.10 -3.67 -6.74
CA VAL A 49 23.97 -2.81 -6.37
C VAL A 49 24.22 -2.08 -5.06
N ALA A 50 23.81 -0.83 -4.97
CA ALA A 50 23.67 -0.09 -3.70
C ALA A 50 22.22 0.34 -3.51
N VAL A 51 21.61 0.04 -2.36
CA VAL A 51 20.23 0.44 -2.02
C VAL A 51 20.28 1.54 -0.97
N LEU A 52 19.62 2.66 -1.23
CA LEU A 52 19.52 3.80 -0.32
C LEU A 52 18.08 3.92 0.19
N GLU A 53 17.87 3.81 1.51
CA GLU A 53 16.57 3.89 2.16
C GLU A 53 16.54 5.07 3.13
N ALA A 54 15.53 5.92 3.00
CA ALA A 54 15.38 7.10 3.83
C ALA A 54 15.04 6.80 5.30
N ARG A 55 14.32 5.70 5.55
CA ARG A 55 13.93 5.26 6.90
C ARG A 55 15.05 4.48 7.58
N ASP A 56 14.87 4.26 8.86
CA ASP A 56 15.66 3.34 9.71
C ASP A 56 15.27 1.85 9.52
N ARG A 57 14.42 1.54 8.54
CA ARG A 57 13.86 0.22 8.25
C ARG A 57 13.53 0.03 6.78
N VAL A 58 13.50 -1.21 6.34
CA VAL A 58 13.01 -1.61 5.02
C VAL A 58 11.47 -1.83 5.00
N GLY A 59 10.92 -2.17 3.83
CA GLY A 59 9.54 -2.55 3.62
C GLY A 59 8.61 -1.38 3.23
N GLY A 60 9.07 -0.13 3.37
CA GLY A 60 8.28 1.05 2.99
C GLY A 60 6.94 1.11 3.73
N ARG A 61 5.82 1.06 2.98
CA ARG A 61 4.44 1.06 3.49
C ARG A 61 3.94 -0.31 3.99
N ALA A 62 4.75 -1.36 3.91
CA ALA A 62 4.51 -2.64 4.58
C ALA A 62 5.42 -2.73 5.80
N VAL A 63 4.85 -2.66 6.99
CA VAL A 63 5.58 -2.66 8.26
C VAL A 63 4.85 -3.48 9.30
N THR A 64 5.59 -4.39 9.93
CA THR A 64 5.10 -5.22 11.03
C THR A 64 5.72 -4.77 12.34
N THR A 65 4.91 -4.64 13.37
CA THR A 65 5.35 -4.39 14.76
C THR A 65 4.94 -5.53 15.68
N SER A 66 5.52 -5.58 16.87
CA SER A 66 5.09 -6.51 17.92
C SER A 66 4.23 -5.78 18.94
N LEU A 67 2.96 -6.21 19.09
CA LEU A 67 2.07 -5.73 20.11
C LEU A 67 1.67 -6.90 21.02
N ARG A 68 2.04 -6.84 22.29
CA ARG A 68 1.81 -7.90 23.28
C ARG A 68 2.25 -9.29 22.79
N GLY A 69 3.40 -9.37 22.09
CA GLY A 69 3.96 -10.61 21.56
C GLY A 69 3.34 -11.11 20.25
N HIS A 70 2.37 -10.35 19.66
CA HIS A 70 1.76 -10.69 18.37
C HIS A 70 2.33 -9.79 17.26
N ALA A 71 2.58 -10.36 16.08
CA ALA A 71 2.95 -9.61 14.90
C ALA A 71 1.72 -8.90 14.32
N ILE A 72 1.78 -7.58 14.20
CA ILE A 72 0.70 -6.73 13.73
C ILE A 72 1.23 -5.80 12.63
N ASP A 73 0.61 -5.83 11.48
CA ASP A 73 0.94 -4.92 10.38
C ASP A 73 0.30 -3.55 10.61
N LEU A 74 1.11 -2.50 10.57
CA LEU A 74 0.65 -1.10 10.64
C LEU A 74 0.47 -0.47 9.25
N GLY A 75 0.72 -1.22 8.20
CA GLY A 75 0.54 -0.82 6.80
C GLY A 75 -0.18 -1.91 6.03
N ALA A 76 0.36 -2.23 4.86
CA ALA A 76 -0.18 -3.31 4.03
C ALA A 76 -0.20 -4.65 4.78
N HIS A 77 -1.32 -5.35 4.72
CA HIS A 77 -1.55 -6.64 5.39
C HIS A 77 -2.22 -7.69 4.48
N TRP A 78 -2.67 -7.28 3.29
CA TRP A 78 -3.25 -8.16 2.27
C TRP A 78 -2.25 -8.46 1.17
N LEU A 79 -2.09 -9.74 0.80
CA LEU A 79 -1.50 -10.15 -0.47
C LEU A 79 -2.64 -10.32 -1.47
N HIS A 80 -2.93 -9.24 -2.20
CA HIS A 80 -3.99 -9.21 -3.21
C HIS A 80 -3.63 -10.00 -4.45
N ALA A 81 -4.64 -10.37 -5.26
CA ALA A 81 -4.49 -10.98 -6.57
C ALA A 81 -3.57 -12.23 -6.56
N GLY A 82 -3.78 -13.14 -5.61
CA GLY A 82 -2.89 -14.25 -5.33
C GLY A 82 -2.41 -15.06 -6.53
N PRO A 83 -3.23 -15.36 -7.57
CA PRO A 83 -2.80 -16.08 -8.76
C PRO A 83 -1.68 -15.42 -9.54
N VAL A 84 -1.63 -14.08 -9.56
CA VAL A 84 -0.65 -13.28 -10.33
C VAL A 84 0.31 -12.50 -9.43
N ASN A 85 0.16 -12.57 -8.13
CA ASN A 85 1.01 -11.86 -7.17
C ASN A 85 2.36 -12.57 -7.00
N PRO A 86 3.48 -11.96 -7.41
CA PRO A 86 4.81 -12.61 -7.32
C PRO A 86 5.20 -12.94 -5.88
N LEU A 87 4.74 -12.17 -4.89
CA LEU A 87 5.03 -12.43 -3.47
C LEU A 87 4.26 -13.65 -2.92
N VAL A 88 3.11 -13.99 -3.49
CA VAL A 88 2.40 -15.24 -3.16
C VAL A 88 3.15 -16.44 -3.75
N ALA A 89 3.58 -16.35 -4.99
CA ALA A 89 4.39 -17.41 -5.63
C ALA A 89 5.71 -17.63 -4.89
N LEU A 90 6.43 -16.55 -4.59
CA LEU A 90 7.69 -16.58 -3.84
C LEU A 90 7.47 -17.09 -2.41
N GLY A 91 6.39 -16.68 -1.74
CA GLY A 91 6.04 -17.16 -0.40
C GLY A 91 5.80 -18.66 -0.36
N ARG A 92 5.10 -19.21 -1.36
CA ARG A 92 4.92 -20.67 -1.51
C ARG A 92 6.26 -21.39 -1.70
N ALA A 93 7.11 -20.89 -2.60
CA ALA A 93 8.43 -21.46 -2.84
C ALA A 93 9.33 -21.46 -1.61
N ARG A 94 9.15 -20.47 -0.71
CA ARG A 94 9.91 -20.33 0.56
C ARG A 94 9.21 -20.96 1.77
N SER A 95 8.08 -21.66 1.58
CA SER A 95 7.27 -22.24 2.65
C SER A 95 6.82 -21.23 3.71
N GLU A 96 6.55 -19.99 3.28
CA GLU A 96 5.99 -18.97 4.18
C GLU A 96 4.55 -19.34 4.57
N PRO A 97 4.11 -18.99 5.78
CA PRO A 97 2.80 -19.39 6.29
C PRO A 97 1.66 -18.57 5.66
N LEU A 98 1.42 -18.79 4.37
CA LEU A 98 0.36 -18.15 3.61
C LEU A 98 -1.01 -18.75 3.97
N ARG A 99 -2.01 -17.88 4.11
CA ARG A 99 -3.40 -18.26 4.37
C ARG A 99 -4.32 -17.56 3.38
N LYS A 100 -5.16 -18.33 2.69
CA LYS A 100 -6.20 -17.74 1.83
C LYS A 100 -7.19 -16.95 2.70
N ALA A 101 -7.55 -15.77 2.25
CA ALA A 101 -8.54 -14.93 2.91
C ALA A 101 -9.93 -15.58 2.90
N ALA A 102 -10.66 -15.40 3.97
CA ALA A 102 -12.03 -15.90 4.06
C ALA A 102 -12.94 -15.16 3.07
N GLN A 103 -13.76 -15.92 2.35
CA GLN A 103 -14.74 -15.36 1.40
C GLN A 103 -16.00 -14.82 2.10
N ASP A 104 -16.30 -15.34 3.31
CA ASP A 104 -17.44 -14.89 4.10
C ASP A 104 -17.07 -13.73 5.02
N SER A 105 -18.02 -12.84 5.23
CA SER A 105 -17.88 -11.66 6.08
C SER A 105 -19.02 -11.59 7.10
N HIS A 106 -18.79 -10.84 8.18
CA HIS A 106 -19.82 -10.48 9.11
C HIS A 106 -20.58 -9.23 8.63
N LEU A 107 -21.89 -9.23 8.74
CA LEU A 107 -22.73 -8.05 8.50
C LEU A 107 -23.54 -7.75 9.77
N VAL A 108 -23.39 -6.53 10.28
CA VAL A 108 -24.13 -6.03 11.46
C VAL A 108 -25.02 -4.89 11.02
N ILE A 109 -26.29 -4.92 11.44
CA ILE A 109 -27.27 -3.87 11.17
C ILE A 109 -27.68 -3.26 12.52
N GLY A 110 -27.27 -2.01 12.74
CA GLY A 110 -27.40 -1.39 14.05
C GLY A 110 -26.59 -2.15 15.10
N ARG A 111 -27.27 -2.89 15.99
CA ARG A 111 -26.64 -3.67 17.09
C ARG A 111 -26.78 -5.18 16.94
N ARG A 112 -27.32 -5.66 15.86
CA ARG A 112 -27.59 -7.09 15.68
C ARG A 112 -26.88 -7.66 14.46
N PRO A 113 -26.55 -8.95 14.44
CA PRO A 113 -26.16 -9.62 13.21
C PRO A 113 -27.28 -9.54 12.16
N ALA A 114 -26.89 -9.39 10.89
CA ALA A 114 -27.82 -9.43 9.78
C ALA A 114 -28.45 -10.83 9.63
N ARG A 115 -29.72 -10.85 9.26
CA ARG A 115 -30.45 -12.08 8.93
C ARG A 115 -29.95 -12.63 7.58
N PRO A 116 -30.11 -13.93 7.28
CA PRO A 116 -29.68 -14.51 6.02
C PRO A 116 -30.20 -13.77 4.78
N ALA A 117 -31.47 -13.35 4.78
CA ALA A 117 -32.08 -12.58 3.69
C ALA A 117 -31.43 -11.20 3.50
N GLU A 118 -31.05 -10.53 4.60
CA GLU A 118 -30.36 -9.23 4.58
C GLU A 118 -28.93 -9.37 4.03
N LYS A 119 -28.20 -10.42 4.44
CA LYS A 119 -26.88 -10.74 3.89
C LYS A 119 -26.96 -11.00 2.38
N ALA A 120 -27.92 -11.82 1.95
CA ALA A 120 -28.13 -12.10 0.53
C ALA A 120 -28.50 -10.84 -0.26
N ALA A 121 -29.32 -9.94 0.32
CA ALA A 121 -29.67 -8.67 -0.31
C ALA A 121 -28.46 -7.73 -0.44
N PHE A 122 -27.62 -7.66 0.60
CA PHE A 122 -26.36 -6.89 0.57
C PHE A 122 -25.41 -7.43 -0.50
N SER A 123 -25.18 -8.75 -0.53
CA SER A 123 -24.32 -9.39 -1.53
C SER A 123 -24.80 -9.08 -2.96
N ARG A 124 -26.10 -9.29 -3.25
CA ARG A 124 -26.65 -8.96 -4.58
C ARG A 124 -26.51 -7.48 -4.95
N ALA A 125 -26.66 -6.58 -3.99
CA ALA A 125 -26.45 -5.14 -4.24
C ALA A 125 -24.99 -4.82 -4.52
N PHE A 126 -24.06 -5.43 -3.77
CA PHE A 126 -22.62 -5.32 -3.97
C PHE A 126 -22.19 -5.82 -5.36
N ASP A 127 -22.57 -7.06 -5.70
CA ASP A 127 -22.28 -7.67 -7.00
C ASP A 127 -22.86 -6.88 -8.18
N ARG A 128 -24.02 -6.21 -7.98
CA ARG A 128 -24.61 -5.33 -8.99
C ARG A 128 -23.80 -4.06 -9.18
N ALA A 129 -23.32 -3.45 -8.10
CA ALA A 129 -22.49 -2.26 -8.17
C ALA A 129 -21.14 -2.56 -8.81
N ASP A 130 -20.47 -3.61 -8.35
CA ASP A 130 -19.18 -4.06 -8.86
C ASP A 130 -19.24 -4.35 -10.37
N ARG A 131 -20.23 -5.16 -10.81
CA ARG A 131 -20.45 -5.42 -12.24
C ARG A 131 -20.75 -4.16 -13.05
N ALA A 132 -21.51 -3.21 -12.50
CA ALA A 132 -21.81 -1.98 -13.23
C ALA A 132 -20.56 -1.13 -13.47
N MET A 133 -19.70 -1.02 -12.46
CA MET A 133 -18.44 -0.30 -12.56
C MET A 133 -17.44 -1.01 -13.50
N THR A 134 -17.25 -2.32 -13.34
CA THR A 134 -16.31 -3.11 -14.16
C THR A 134 -16.74 -3.16 -15.63
N LEU A 135 -18.02 -3.44 -15.93
CA LEU A 135 -18.53 -3.44 -17.31
C LEU A 135 -18.56 -2.05 -17.92
N GLY A 136 -18.87 -1.03 -17.11
CA GLY A 136 -18.84 0.35 -17.57
C GLY A 136 -17.45 0.82 -17.90
N ALA A 137 -16.46 0.45 -17.07
CA ALA A 137 -15.05 0.75 -17.28
C ALA A 137 -14.52 0.12 -18.58
N SER A 138 -14.84 -1.17 -18.83
CA SER A 138 -14.39 -1.88 -20.04
C SER A 138 -14.97 -1.35 -21.35
N ARG A 139 -16.05 -0.55 -21.29
CA ARG A 139 -16.77 0.01 -22.45
C ARG A 139 -16.62 1.51 -22.60
N ALA A 140 -16.00 2.17 -21.64
CA ALA A 140 -15.90 3.63 -21.64
C ALA A 140 -14.94 4.11 -22.73
N VAL A 141 -15.42 5.04 -23.57
CA VAL A 141 -14.59 5.76 -24.54
C VAL A 141 -13.89 6.94 -23.88
N GLU A 142 -14.63 7.66 -23.00
CA GLU A 142 -14.11 8.79 -22.27
C GLU A 142 -13.78 8.42 -20.82
N ASP A 143 -12.66 8.89 -20.34
CA ASP A 143 -12.26 8.72 -18.94
C ASP A 143 -13.03 9.70 -18.05
N ARG A 144 -13.82 9.17 -17.16
CA ARG A 144 -14.61 9.91 -16.17
C ARG A 144 -14.52 9.24 -14.80
N ALA A 145 -15.11 9.86 -13.80
CA ALA A 145 -15.14 9.30 -12.46
C ALA A 145 -15.96 8.00 -12.39
N VAL A 146 -15.37 6.93 -11.84
CA VAL A 146 -16.02 5.63 -11.66
C VAL A 146 -17.32 5.71 -10.85
N GLY A 147 -17.40 6.67 -9.91
CA GLY A 147 -18.60 6.94 -9.12
C GLY A 147 -19.86 7.23 -9.92
N SER A 148 -19.71 7.70 -11.18
CA SER A 148 -20.84 7.93 -12.10
C SER A 148 -21.54 6.62 -12.51
N LEU A 149 -20.90 5.46 -12.33
CA LEU A 149 -21.45 4.15 -12.67
C LEU A 149 -22.10 3.43 -11.49
N VAL A 150 -22.00 3.97 -10.28
CA VAL A 150 -22.64 3.36 -9.09
C VAL A 150 -24.16 3.42 -9.26
N PRO A 151 -24.87 2.28 -9.31
CA PRO A 151 -26.30 2.27 -9.53
C PRO A 151 -27.09 3.02 -8.44
N VAL A 152 -28.15 3.75 -8.83
CA VAL A 152 -29.00 4.47 -7.87
C VAL A 152 -29.82 3.51 -7.01
N GLY A 153 -30.27 2.38 -7.57
CA GLY A 153 -31.19 1.44 -6.94
C GLY A 153 -30.56 0.41 -6.01
N LEU A 154 -29.51 0.76 -5.26
CA LEU A 154 -28.87 -0.16 -4.27
C LEU A 154 -29.58 -0.16 -2.92
N GLY A 155 -30.66 0.61 -2.76
CA GLY A 155 -31.42 0.69 -1.51
C GLY A 155 -30.56 1.15 -0.33
N PRO A 156 -30.81 0.58 0.89
CA PRO A 156 -30.10 0.98 2.10
C PRO A 156 -28.60 0.59 2.09
N TRP A 157 -28.13 -0.14 1.09
CA TRP A 157 -26.76 -0.63 0.99
C TRP A 157 -25.81 0.32 0.26
N ARG A 158 -26.38 1.32 -0.46
CA ARG A 158 -25.62 2.20 -1.37
C ARG A 158 -24.41 2.85 -0.72
N ASP A 159 -24.62 3.50 0.42
CA ASP A 159 -23.54 4.22 1.11
C ASP A 159 -22.45 3.29 1.64
N ARG A 160 -22.87 2.11 2.13
CA ARG A 160 -21.89 1.09 2.57
C ARG A 160 -21.09 0.53 1.41
N ILE A 161 -21.72 0.28 0.27
CA ILE A 161 -21.04 -0.22 -0.93
C ILE A 161 -20.06 0.84 -1.46
N ALA A 162 -20.51 2.09 -1.58
CA ALA A 162 -19.64 3.20 -2.00
C ALA A 162 -18.44 3.38 -1.04
N LEU A 163 -18.65 3.21 0.27
CA LEU A 163 -17.58 3.27 1.26
C LEU A 163 -16.55 2.15 1.07
N VAL A 164 -16.99 0.90 0.85
CA VAL A 164 -16.07 -0.22 0.64
C VAL A 164 -15.20 0.02 -0.58
N HIS A 165 -15.79 0.45 -1.69
CA HIS A 165 -15.04 0.76 -2.90
C HIS A 165 -14.10 1.97 -2.72
N ALA A 166 -14.51 2.99 -1.95
CA ALA A 166 -13.64 4.13 -1.62
C ALA A 166 -12.46 3.72 -0.72
N LEU A 167 -12.66 2.79 0.21
CA LEU A 167 -11.58 2.21 1.01
C LEU A 167 -10.55 1.48 0.12
N VAL A 168 -11.04 0.67 -0.82
CA VAL A 168 -10.17 -0.10 -1.72
C VAL A 168 -9.42 0.81 -2.69
N SER A 169 -10.08 1.83 -3.25
CA SER A 169 -9.45 2.78 -4.16
C SER A 169 -8.59 3.86 -3.46
N GLY A 170 -8.77 4.07 -2.16
CA GLY A 170 -8.08 5.10 -1.38
C GLY A 170 -8.62 6.52 -1.54
N ARG A 171 -9.65 6.72 -2.40
CA ARG A 171 -10.30 8.02 -2.64
C ARG A 171 -11.79 7.83 -2.84
N PRO A 172 -12.59 8.88 -2.64
CA PRO A 172 -13.99 8.88 -3.06
C PRO A 172 -14.12 8.51 -4.54
N LEU A 173 -15.08 7.67 -4.90
CA LEU A 173 -15.25 7.17 -6.28
C LEU A 173 -15.44 8.27 -7.33
N GLY A 174 -15.82 9.49 -6.92
CA GLY A 174 -15.87 10.67 -7.77
C GLY A 174 -14.50 11.20 -8.21
N GLU A 175 -13.43 10.72 -7.63
CA GLU A 175 -12.06 11.16 -7.88
C GLU A 175 -11.18 10.07 -8.53
N VAL A 176 -11.74 8.90 -8.81
CA VAL A 176 -11.02 7.76 -9.38
C VAL A 176 -11.33 7.62 -10.86
N SER A 177 -10.29 7.49 -11.68
CA SER A 177 -10.40 7.27 -13.13
C SER A 177 -11.14 5.98 -13.44
N LEU A 178 -12.09 6.07 -14.37
CA LEU A 178 -12.80 4.91 -14.88
C LEU A 178 -11.91 3.98 -15.70
N HIS A 179 -10.96 4.54 -16.46
CA HIS A 179 -10.01 3.74 -17.26
C HIS A 179 -8.96 3.02 -16.41
N ASP A 180 -8.68 3.52 -15.19
CA ASP A 180 -7.76 2.89 -14.24
C ASP A 180 -8.45 1.82 -13.37
N TRP A 181 -9.78 1.86 -13.26
CA TRP A 181 -10.59 0.99 -12.40
C TRP A 181 -10.39 -0.52 -12.62
N PRO A 182 -10.32 -1.04 -13.87
CA PRO A 182 -10.18 -2.48 -14.09
C PRO A 182 -8.93 -3.10 -13.47
N SER A 183 -7.90 -2.30 -13.24
CA SER A 183 -6.64 -2.73 -12.61
C SER A 183 -6.74 -2.94 -11.10
N LEU A 184 -7.89 -2.62 -10.48
CA LEU A 184 -8.21 -2.91 -9.08
C LEU A 184 -8.86 -4.28 -8.88
N GLU A 185 -8.76 -5.20 -9.82
CA GLU A 185 -9.30 -6.54 -9.64
C GLU A 185 -8.45 -7.35 -8.65
N TYR A 186 -8.99 -7.57 -7.47
CA TYR A 186 -8.40 -8.38 -6.43
C TYR A 186 -9.07 -9.76 -6.41
N GLY A 187 -8.52 -10.72 -7.11
CA GLY A 187 -8.98 -12.10 -7.06
C GLY A 187 -8.82 -12.75 -5.67
N ASP A 188 -8.37 -13.98 -5.60
CA ASP A 188 -8.06 -14.65 -4.33
C ASP A 188 -6.98 -13.88 -3.56
N ASN A 189 -7.32 -13.43 -2.36
CA ASN A 189 -6.43 -12.72 -1.46
C ASN A 189 -5.84 -13.66 -0.41
N PHE A 190 -4.66 -13.31 0.08
CA PHE A 190 -3.96 -14.07 1.12
C PHE A 190 -3.51 -13.14 2.26
N PHE A 191 -3.29 -13.76 3.41
CA PHE A 191 -2.54 -13.20 4.54
C PHE A 191 -1.25 -14.00 4.73
N ILE A 192 -0.26 -13.40 5.38
CA ILE A 192 0.97 -14.08 5.74
C ILE A 192 1.16 -14.06 7.25
N GLY A 193 1.39 -15.22 7.85
CA GLY A 193 1.67 -15.34 9.27
C GLY A 193 2.99 -14.66 9.64
N GLY A 194 3.02 -14.00 10.79
CA GLY A 194 4.18 -13.24 11.22
C GLY A 194 4.33 -11.85 10.59
N GLY A 195 3.38 -11.44 9.73
CA GLY A 195 3.28 -10.09 9.19
C GLY A 195 3.95 -9.87 7.83
N TYR A 196 3.34 -9.00 7.03
CA TYR A 196 3.76 -8.71 5.65
C TYR A 196 5.06 -7.90 5.61
N GLY A 197 5.18 -6.88 6.49
CA GLY A 197 6.42 -6.12 6.61
C GLY A 197 7.60 -6.98 7.04
N ALA A 198 7.39 -7.93 7.98
CA ALA A 198 8.40 -8.88 8.38
C ALA A 198 8.80 -9.83 7.25
N TYR A 199 7.87 -10.22 6.38
CA TYR A 199 8.19 -11.00 5.17
C TYR A 199 9.11 -10.22 4.24
N LEU A 200 8.81 -8.95 3.93
CA LEU A 200 9.69 -8.12 3.11
C LEU A 200 11.07 -7.92 3.75
N ALA A 201 11.14 -7.76 5.08
CA ALA A 201 12.41 -7.66 5.79
C ALA A 201 13.26 -8.94 5.64
N ARG A 202 12.63 -10.13 5.62
CA ARG A 202 13.34 -11.38 5.31
C ARG A 202 13.86 -11.44 3.88
N LEU A 203 13.13 -10.88 2.91
CA LEU A 203 13.58 -10.79 1.51
C LEU A 203 14.72 -9.79 1.33
N ALA A 204 14.83 -8.80 2.19
CA ALA A 204 15.89 -7.79 2.16
C ALA A 204 17.20 -8.23 2.84
N GLN A 205 17.20 -9.37 3.53
CA GLN A 205 18.41 -9.86 4.22
C GLN A 205 19.55 -10.09 3.23
N GLY A 206 20.76 -9.65 3.61
CA GLY A 206 21.97 -9.79 2.80
C GLY A 206 22.08 -8.80 1.63
N LEU A 207 21.06 -7.99 1.34
CA LEU A 207 21.17 -6.93 0.35
C LEU A 207 22.06 -5.77 0.86
N PRO A 208 22.79 -5.08 -0.02
CA PRO A 208 23.61 -3.93 0.33
C PRO A 208 22.71 -2.68 0.51
N ILE A 209 22.20 -2.47 1.71
CA ILE A 209 21.24 -1.41 2.04
C ILE A 209 21.82 -0.45 3.07
N ALA A 210 21.84 0.85 2.75
CA ALA A 210 22.05 1.92 3.71
C ALA A 210 20.72 2.50 4.17
N LEU A 211 20.41 2.34 5.45
CA LEU A 211 19.25 2.94 6.11
C LEU A 211 19.54 4.39 6.53
N GLY A 212 18.49 5.20 6.79
CA GLY A 212 18.64 6.59 7.19
C GLY A 212 19.35 7.46 6.16
N THR A 213 19.22 7.10 4.87
CA THR A 213 19.97 7.70 3.77
C THR A 213 19.00 8.25 2.70
N PRO A 214 18.30 9.36 3.00
CA PRO A 214 17.37 9.97 2.05
C PRO A 214 18.13 10.60 0.88
N VAL A 215 17.63 10.35 -0.34
CA VAL A 215 18.14 10.91 -1.59
C VAL A 215 17.45 12.23 -1.88
N SER A 216 18.22 13.26 -2.17
CA SER A 216 17.75 14.61 -2.47
C SER A 216 17.82 14.97 -3.95
N ARG A 217 18.79 14.36 -4.71
CA ARG A 217 19.03 14.71 -6.10
C ARG A 217 19.60 13.53 -6.90
N ILE A 218 19.20 13.48 -8.17
CA ILE A 218 19.70 12.51 -9.14
C ILE A 218 20.13 13.27 -10.39
N ASP A 219 21.43 13.23 -10.69
CA ASP A 219 22.02 13.83 -11.89
C ASP A 219 22.30 12.74 -12.92
N ARG A 220 21.83 12.95 -14.16
CA ARG A 220 22.03 12.03 -15.29
C ARG A 220 22.98 12.66 -16.29
N SER A 221 23.85 11.85 -16.88
CA SER A 221 24.77 12.25 -17.95
C SER A 221 24.94 11.11 -18.97
N ALA A 222 25.65 11.39 -20.08
CA ALA A 222 26.02 10.36 -21.04
C ALA A 222 26.89 9.25 -20.41
N HIS A 223 27.58 9.56 -19.32
CA HIS A 223 28.58 8.67 -18.68
C HIS A 223 28.02 7.93 -17.46
N GLY A 224 26.76 8.12 -17.08
CA GLY A 224 26.15 7.47 -15.93
C GLY A 224 25.28 8.40 -15.09
N VAL A 225 25.02 8.00 -13.87
CA VAL A 225 24.20 8.73 -12.90
C VAL A 225 25.01 9.07 -11.64
N SER A 226 24.63 10.16 -11.00
CA SER A 226 25.14 10.58 -9.70
C SER A 226 23.96 10.79 -8.76
N VAL A 227 23.93 10.08 -7.65
CA VAL A 227 22.86 10.11 -6.66
C VAL A 227 23.36 10.78 -5.39
N GLU A 228 22.80 11.94 -5.07
CA GLU A 228 23.17 12.77 -3.92
C GLU A 228 22.14 12.56 -2.79
N THR A 229 22.64 12.34 -1.59
CA THR A 229 21.85 12.18 -0.38
C THR A 229 21.70 13.51 0.35
N GLU A 230 20.74 13.63 1.28
CA GLU A 230 20.53 14.88 2.05
C GLU A 230 21.74 15.29 2.90
N ASN A 231 22.58 14.35 3.31
CA ASN A 231 23.81 14.63 4.05
C ASN A 231 25.01 14.97 3.16
N GLY A 232 24.81 15.10 1.83
CA GLY A 232 25.83 15.50 0.86
C GLY A 232 26.72 14.35 0.34
N ALA A 233 26.47 13.10 0.73
CA ALA A 233 27.19 11.98 0.14
C ALA A 233 26.71 11.74 -1.30
N VAL A 234 27.64 11.35 -2.17
CA VAL A 234 27.38 11.14 -3.61
C VAL A 234 27.83 9.74 -4.02
N LEU A 235 26.90 8.96 -4.59
CA LEU A 235 27.16 7.67 -5.22
C LEU A 235 27.09 7.83 -6.74
N ARG A 236 28.04 7.21 -7.47
CA ARG A 236 28.01 7.14 -8.93
C ARG A 236 27.71 5.72 -9.38
N ALA A 237 26.95 5.59 -10.46
CA ALA A 237 26.57 4.30 -11.04
C ALA A 237 26.29 4.46 -12.54
N ASP A 238 26.15 3.34 -13.25
CA ASP A 238 25.71 3.35 -14.65
C ASP A 238 24.23 3.63 -14.79
N ALA A 239 23.42 3.19 -13.81
CA ALA A 239 21.97 3.34 -13.81
C ALA A 239 21.40 3.57 -12.41
N VAL A 240 20.16 4.08 -12.35
CA VAL A 240 19.40 4.25 -11.12
C VAL A 240 17.97 3.72 -11.26
N VAL A 241 17.50 2.99 -10.25
CA VAL A 241 16.10 2.63 -10.07
C VAL A 241 15.50 3.51 -8.99
N VAL A 242 14.49 4.31 -9.32
CA VAL A 242 13.77 5.17 -8.37
C VAL A 242 12.50 4.44 -7.93
N ALA A 243 12.53 3.88 -6.72
CA ALA A 243 11.48 3.05 -6.13
C ALA A 243 10.81 3.71 -4.91
N VAL A 244 10.75 5.04 -4.89
CA VAL A 244 10.08 5.82 -3.83
C VAL A 244 8.59 6.01 -4.15
N PRO A 245 7.74 6.28 -3.13
CA PRO A 245 6.33 6.61 -3.37
C PRO A 245 6.19 7.82 -4.30
N ILE A 246 5.20 7.79 -5.22
CA ILE A 246 5.05 8.85 -6.23
C ILE A 246 4.83 10.24 -5.60
N MET A 247 4.15 10.32 -4.44
CA MET A 247 3.96 11.57 -3.72
C MET A 247 5.28 12.11 -3.14
N VAL A 248 6.17 11.24 -2.70
CA VAL A 248 7.51 11.62 -2.24
C VAL A 248 8.36 12.08 -3.43
N LEU A 249 8.20 11.42 -4.59
CA LEU A 249 8.87 11.84 -5.82
C LEU A 249 8.44 13.25 -6.26
N GLN A 250 7.16 13.59 -6.16
CA GLN A 250 6.65 14.93 -6.43
C GLN A 250 7.24 16.00 -5.48
N ALA A 251 7.49 15.64 -4.22
CA ALA A 251 7.81 16.58 -3.16
C ALA A 251 9.31 16.77 -2.91
N SER A 252 10.15 15.75 -3.10
CA SER A 252 11.47 15.71 -2.44
C SER A 252 12.66 15.42 -3.33
N VAL A 253 12.48 14.75 -4.49
CA VAL A 253 13.61 14.34 -5.34
C VAL A 253 13.79 15.28 -6.51
N ARG A 254 14.98 15.86 -6.65
CA ARG A 254 15.34 16.73 -7.78
C ARG A 254 16.08 15.95 -8.86
N PHE A 255 15.87 16.32 -10.11
CA PHE A 255 16.52 15.71 -11.28
C PHE A 255 17.28 16.73 -12.11
N THR A 256 18.49 16.36 -12.54
CA THR A 256 19.31 17.13 -13.48
C THR A 256 19.80 16.18 -14.59
N PRO A 257 19.63 16.49 -15.87
CA PRO A 257 18.72 17.53 -16.37
C PRO A 257 17.26 17.27 -15.89
N VAL A 258 16.40 18.26 -15.98
CA VAL A 258 14.98 18.09 -15.64
C VAL A 258 14.39 16.94 -16.43
N LEU A 259 13.43 16.25 -15.84
CA LEU A 259 12.74 15.12 -16.50
C LEU A 259 11.99 15.61 -17.76
N PRO A 260 11.84 14.76 -18.79
CA PRO A 260 11.02 15.06 -19.96
C PRO A 260 9.61 15.55 -19.56
N PRO A 261 9.01 16.47 -20.32
CA PRO A 261 7.70 17.04 -19.97
C PRO A 261 6.59 16.01 -19.75
N GLU A 262 6.55 14.94 -20.56
CA GLU A 262 5.61 13.85 -20.47
C GLU A 262 5.77 13.05 -19.17
N ILE A 263 7.00 12.82 -18.73
CA ILE A 263 7.31 12.13 -17.47
C ILE A 263 6.88 12.99 -16.27
N ARG A 264 7.17 14.30 -16.31
CA ARG A 264 6.74 15.23 -15.25
C ARG A 264 5.22 15.29 -15.18
N SER A 265 4.56 15.46 -16.33
CA SER A 265 3.09 15.47 -16.40
C SER A 265 2.48 14.17 -15.85
N ALA A 266 3.09 13.03 -16.14
CA ALA A 266 2.65 11.75 -15.59
C ALA A 266 2.82 11.69 -14.07
N ILE A 267 3.97 12.12 -13.53
CA ILE A 267 4.20 12.20 -12.07
C ILE A 267 3.15 13.11 -11.42
N ASP A 268 2.90 14.30 -11.97
CA ASP A 268 1.96 15.29 -11.44
C ASP A 268 0.49 14.84 -11.59
N GLY A 269 0.22 13.87 -12.46
CA GLY A 269 -1.10 13.28 -12.69
C GLY A 269 -1.62 12.44 -11.52
N PHE A 270 -0.77 11.98 -10.61
CA PHE A 270 -1.19 11.17 -9.47
C PHE A 270 -1.72 11.99 -8.31
N ARG A 271 -2.58 11.35 -7.52
CA ARG A 271 -3.08 11.84 -6.22
C ARG A 271 -2.79 10.82 -5.15
N SER A 272 -2.63 11.30 -3.91
CA SER A 272 -2.49 10.45 -2.75
C SER A 272 -3.79 9.75 -2.41
N GLY A 273 -3.78 8.43 -2.34
CA GLY A 273 -4.84 7.65 -1.70
C GLY A 273 -4.68 7.69 -0.18
N THR A 274 -5.79 7.59 0.52
CA THR A 274 -5.84 7.57 1.98
C THR A 274 -6.54 6.31 2.47
N TYR A 275 -5.80 5.53 3.23
CA TYR A 275 -6.29 4.42 4.02
C TYR A 275 -5.53 4.43 5.34
N GLU A 276 -6.25 4.65 6.41
CA GLU A 276 -5.70 4.59 7.75
C GLU A 276 -6.42 3.52 8.55
N HIS A 277 -5.78 3.00 9.59
CA HIS A 277 -6.49 2.11 10.50
C HIS A 277 -6.07 2.32 11.96
N ALA A 278 -7.01 2.07 12.84
CA ALA A 278 -6.74 1.91 14.26
C ALA A 278 -6.59 0.42 14.58
N VAL A 279 -5.50 0.06 15.24
CA VAL A 279 -5.32 -1.29 15.79
C VAL A 279 -6.11 -1.38 17.09
N LEU A 280 -7.00 -2.34 17.14
CA LEU A 280 -7.84 -2.60 18.31
C LEU A 280 -7.34 -3.86 19.02
N HIS A 281 -7.27 -3.81 20.34
CA HIS A 281 -7.13 -5.00 21.18
C HIS A 281 -8.46 -5.23 21.89
N TRP A 282 -9.20 -6.25 21.47
CA TRP A 282 -10.50 -6.57 22.04
C TRP A 282 -10.74 -8.09 22.14
N PRO A 283 -10.28 -8.73 23.23
CA PRO A 283 -10.38 -10.19 23.43
C PRO A 283 -11.81 -10.73 23.37
N SER A 284 -12.79 -9.94 23.82
CA SER A 284 -14.21 -10.32 23.88
C SER A 284 -14.99 -9.98 22.61
N MET A 285 -14.30 -9.75 21.47
CA MET A 285 -14.94 -9.51 20.18
C MET A 285 -15.99 -10.59 19.86
N PRO A 286 -17.24 -10.20 19.55
CA PRO A 286 -18.32 -11.17 19.33
C PRO A 286 -18.21 -11.94 18.01
N PHE A 287 -17.38 -11.48 17.07
CA PHE A 287 -17.18 -12.14 15.79
C PHE A 287 -16.23 -13.33 15.91
N ARG A 288 -16.57 -14.41 15.24
CA ARG A 288 -15.78 -15.64 15.20
C ARG A 288 -14.99 -15.73 13.90
N GLY A 289 -14.00 -16.60 13.88
CA GLY A 289 -13.15 -16.83 12.72
C GLY A 289 -11.92 -15.93 12.71
N ARG A 290 -10.93 -16.33 11.93
CA ARG A 290 -9.64 -15.65 11.74
C ARG A 290 -9.73 -14.77 10.50
N ASP A 291 -9.16 -13.57 10.57
CA ASP A 291 -8.97 -12.68 9.41
C ASP A 291 -10.28 -12.44 8.63
N ARG A 292 -11.38 -12.09 9.34
CA ARG A 292 -12.68 -11.88 8.71
C ARG A 292 -13.08 -10.42 8.66
N LEU A 293 -13.51 -10.00 7.49
CA LEU A 293 -14.14 -8.69 7.35
C LEU A 293 -15.47 -8.62 8.10
N ALA A 294 -15.75 -7.48 8.70
CA ALA A 294 -17.05 -7.17 9.28
C ALA A 294 -17.52 -5.80 8.80
N SER A 295 -18.67 -5.79 8.18
CA SER A 295 -19.36 -4.58 7.75
C SER A 295 -20.42 -4.19 8.78
N ILE A 296 -20.43 -2.92 9.16
CA ILE A 296 -21.46 -2.36 10.04
C ILE A 296 -22.32 -1.41 9.22
N VAL A 297 -23.65 -1.53 9.33
CA VAL A 297 -24.61 -0.70 8.60
C VAL A 297 -25.56 -0.04 9.60
N GLY A 298 -25.84 1.23 9.38
CA GLY A 298 -26.67 2.06 10.28
C GLY A 298 -25.82 2.74 11.35
N GLY A 299 -26.48 3.53 12.19
CA GLY A 299 -25.85 4.34 13.23
C GLY A 299 -25.77 5.83 12.85
N ARG A 300 -25.35 6.65 13.81
CA ARG A 300 -25.22 8.11 13.63
C ARG A 300 -23.90 8.48 12.94
N GLN A 301 -22.87 7.71 13.22
CA GLN A 301 -21.57 7.83 12.58
C GLN A 301 -21.51 6.90 11.37
N ARG A 302 -20.80 7.30 10.33
CA ARG A 302 -20.49 6.45 9.19
C ARG A 302 -19.53 5.34 9.68
N PRO A 303 -19.99 4.09 9.87
CA PRO A 303 -19.14 3.06 10.40
C PRO A 303 -18.16 2.56 9.33
N PRO A 304 -16.89 2.39 9.70
CA PRO A 304 -15.87 1.83 8.82
C PRO A 304 -16.02 0.34 8.61
N GLY A 305 -15.11 -0.24 7.84
CA GLY A 305 -14.81 -1.67 7.86
C GLY A 305 -14.07 -2.08 9.11
N LEU A 306 -14.20 -3.36 9.44
CA LEU A 306 -13.35 -4.00 10.43
C LEU A 306 -12.73 -5.23 9.78
N LEU A 307 -11.44 -5.44 9.99
CA LEU A 307 -10.81 -6.73 9.80
C LEU A 307 -10.58 -7.34 11.19
N THR A 308 -11.22 -8.48 11.43
CA THR A 308 -11.33 -9.02 12.79
C THR A 308 -10.43 -10.22 13.02
N ARG A 309 -9.89 -10.35 14.26
CA ARG A 309 -9.08 -11.47 14.71
C ARG A 309 -7.89 -11.76 13.81
N ILE A 310 -7.06 -10.73 13.63
CA ILE A 310 -5.83 -10.78 12.83
C ILE A 310 -4.98 -11.98 13.26
N ASP A 311 -4.72 -12.90 12.33
CA ASP A 311 -4.04 -14.16 12.59
C ASP A 311 -4.62 -14.99 13.77
N GLY A 312 -5.94 -14.85 14.02
CA GLY A 312 -6.63 -15.50 15.14
C GLY A 312 -6.41 -14.84 16.51
N THR A 313 -5.65 -13.75 16.57
CA THR A 313 -5.33 -13.01 17.79
C THR A 313 -6.51 -12.16 18.30
N PRO A 314 -6.44 -11.56 19.50
CA PRO A 314 -7.42 -10.59 19.96
C PRO A 314 -7.25 -9.19 19.34
N PHE A 315 -6.47 -9.05 18.28
CA PHE A 315 -6.28 -7.80 17.57
C PHE A 315 -7.18 -7.70 16.34
N HIS A 316 -7.60 -6.47 16.01
CA HIS A 316 -8.50 -6.14 14.90
C HIS A 316 -8.07 -4.82 14.27
N TYR A 317 -8.38 -4.61 12.99
CA TYR A 317 -8.24 -3.29 12.35
C TYR A 317 -9.60 -2.64 12.21
N PHE A 318 -9.65 -1.38 12.57
CA PHE A 318 -10.74 -0.47 12.30
C PHE A 318 -10.29 0.43 11.14
N GLU A 319 -10.87 0.20 9.97
CA GLU A 319 -10.46 0.83 8.72
C GLU A 319 -11.10 2.21 8.57
N MET A 320 -10.31 3.20 8.19
CA MET A 320 -10.73 4.59 7.98
C MET A 320 -10.47 4.99 6.52
N ASP A 321 -11.51 5.42 5.82
CA ASP A 321 -11.42 5.96 4.47
C ASP A 321 -10.91 7.42 4.46
N ALA A 322 -10.66 7.96 3.26
CA ALA A 322 -10.16 9.30 3.08
C ALA A 322 -11.03 10.35 3.77
N ALA A 323 -12.37 10.26 3.61
CA ALA A 323 -13.29 11.23 4.19
C ALA A 323 -13.24 11.23 5.74
N MET A 324 -13.13 10.05 6.35
CA MET A 324 -13.00 9.92 7.80
C MET A 324 -11.66 10.46 8.29
N ALA A 325 -10.58 10.12 7.61
CA ALA A 325 -9.23 10.53 7.94
C ALA A 325 -9.06 12.06 7.83
N GLU A 326 -9.55 12.67 6.73
CA GLU A 326 -9.52 14.11 6.52
C GLU A 326 -10.37 14.88 7.56
N ALA A 327 -11.53 14.33 7.95
CA ALA A 327 -12.34 14.90 9.02
C ALA A 327 -11.64 14.86 10.41
N LEU A 328 -10.72 13.93 10.61
CA LEU A 328 -9.91 13.84 11.82
C LEU A 328 -8.76 14.85 11.80
N ASP A 329 -8.17 15.17 10.65
CA ASP A 329 -7.10 16.17 10.50
C ASP A 329 -7.55 17.58 10.85
N ALA A 330 -8.81 17.90 10.56
CA ALA A 330 -9.39 19.18 10.95
C ALA A 330 -9.42 19.37 12.48
N LYS A 331 -9.13 18.32 13.26
CA LYS A 331 -9.04 18.36 14.72
C LYS A 331 -7.56 18.44 15.14
N ARG A 332 -7.26 19.32 16.07
CA ARG A 332 -5.88 19.60 16.52
C ARG A 332 -5.16 18.43 17.24
N ASP A 333 -5.88 17.35 17.56
CA ASP A 333 -5.42 16.25 18.39
C ASP A 333 -5.37 14.87 17.67
N GLY A 334 -5.37 14.88 16.34
CA GLY A 334 -5.00 13.75 15.45
C GLY A 334 -5.42 12.35 15.94
N THR A 335 -4.46 11.56 16.40
CA THR A 335 -4.68 10.19 16.86
C THR A 335 -5.65 10.04 18.03
N ASP A 336 -5.75 11.03 18.92
CA ASP A 336 -6.70 11.00 20.04
C ASP A 336 -8.12 11.26 19.55
N ALA A 337 -8.31 12.11 18.53
CA ALA A 337 -9.59 12.25 17.86
C ALA A 337 -10.03 10.93 17.21
N ALA A 338 -9.11 10.22 16.56
CA ALA A 338 -9.39 8.88 16.00
C ALA A 338 -9.78 7.88 17.10
N ARG A 339 -9.06 7.84 18.21
CA ARG A 339 -9.41 6.99 19.35
C ARG A 339 -10.79 7.29 19.91
N ARG A 340 -11.16 8.58 20.05
CA ARG A 340 -12.51 8.98 20.49
C ARG A 340 -13.59 8.56 19.50
N LEU A 341 -13.36 8.73 18.20
CA LEU A 341 -14.28 8.31 17.15
C LEU A 341 -14.54 6.79 17.21
N VAL A 342 -13.47 5.98 17.28
CA VAL A 342 -13.58 4.53 17.44
C VAL A 342 -14.41 4.17 18.66
N ARG A 343 -14.12 4.76 19.82
CA ARG A 343 -14.90 4.50 21.07
C ARG A 343 -16.35 4.89 20.94
N THR A 344 -16.67 6.00 20.26
CA THR A 344 -18.03 6.45 20.01
C THR A 344 -18.80 5.43 19.14
N ILE A 345 -18.22 4.99 18.05
CA ILE A 345 -18.81 3.99 17.15
C ILE A 345 -18.99 2.66 17.88
N PHE A 346 -18.00 2.22 18.68
CA PHE A 346 -18.10 0.98 19.45
C PHE A 346 -19.18 1.04 20.53
N ALA A 347 -19.33 2.18 21.21
CA ALA A 347 -20.43 2.37 22.19
C ALA A 347 -21.80 2.29 21.51
N GLU A 348 -21.92 2.88 20.32
CA GLU A 348 -23.16 2.86 19.54
C GLU A 348 -23.57 1.46 19.12
N HIS A 349 -22.64 0.67 18.55
CA HIS A 349 -22.95 -0.63 17.95
C HIS A 349 -22.82 -1.81 18.92
N PHE A 350 -21.95 -1.73 19.91
CA PHE A 350 -21.66 -2.85 20.84
C PHE A 350 -22.00 -2.51 22.29
N GLY A 351 -22.43 -1.27 22.56
CA GLY A 351 -22.79 -0.80 23.90
C GLY A 351 -21.59 -0.35 24.75
N HIS A 352 -21.84 0.46 25.77
CA HIS A 352 -20.78 1.03 26.63
C HIS A 352 -19.94 -0.04 27.36
N ARG A 353 -20.51 -1.19 27.68
CA ARG A 353 -19.76 -2.29 28.33
C ARG A 353 -18.60 -2.80 27.46
N ALA A 354 -18.72 -2.75 26.12
CA ALA A 354 -17.65 -3.15 25.23
C ALA A 354 -16.39 -2.29 25.40
N LEU A 355 -16.55 -1.01 25.78
CA LEU A 355 -15.46 -0.08 25.95
C LEU A 355 -14.50 -0.42 27.11
N HIS A 356 -14.95 -1.19 28.11
CA HIS A 356 -14.11 -1.66 29.21
C HIS A 356 -13.00 -2.59 28.75
N TYR A 357 -13.23 -3.32 27.67
CA TYR A 357 -12.31 -4.32 27.11
C TYR A 357 -11.59 -3.84 25.86
N LEU A 358 -11.93 -2.63 25.37
CA LEU A 358 -11.40 -2.08 24.12
C LEU A 358 -10.13 -1.25 24.40
N GLY A 359 -9.00 -1.77 24.01
CA GLY A 359 -7.74 -1.04 23.86
C GLY A 359 -7.52 -0.58 22.41
N ILE A 360 -6.88 0.58 22.22
CA ILE A 360 -6.50 1.11 20.91
C ILE A 360 -5.00 1.44 20.96
N PRO A 361 -4.13 0.43 20.84
CA PRO A 361 -2.68 0.60 21.02
C PRO A 361 -2.01 1.43 19.92
N ALA A 362 -2.55 1.44 18.71
CA ALA A 362 -1.98 2.20 17.60
C ALA A 362 -3.07 2.78 16.69
N VAL A 363 -2.76 3.90 16.06
CA VAL A 363 -3.50 4.51 14.94
C VAL A 363 -2.47 4.91 13.90
N THR A 364 -2.70 4.60 12.64
CA THR A 364 -1.79 4.95 11.55
C THR A 364 -2.04 6.38 11.05
N GLU A 365 -1.01 7.00 10.50
CA GLU A 365 -1.04 8.36 9.95
C GLU A 365 -0.16 8.43 8.70
N TRP A 366 -0.40 7.54 7.72
CA TRP A 366 0.42 7.40 6.51
C TRP A 366 0.48 8.66 5.66
N ARG A 367 -0.58 9.47 5.67
CA ARG A 367 -0.60 10.72 4.91
C ARG A 367 0.25 11.83 5.52
N HIS A 368 0.63 11.74 6.81
CA HIS A 368 1.54 12.67 7.48
C HIS A 368 2.98 12.14 7.58
N ASP A 369 3.20 10.91 7.15
CA ASP A 369 4.53 10.32 7.11
C ASP A 369 5.32 10.91 5.94
N PRO A 370 6.48 11.56 6.17
CA PRO A 370 7.22 12.29 5.14
C PRO A 370 7.77 11.40 4.01
N TRP A 371 7.90 10.09 4.27
CA TRP A 371 8.42 9.13 3.30
C TRP A 371 7.31 8.28 2.65
N SER A 372 6.05 8.64 2.85
CA SER A 372 4.89 8.02 2.23
C SER A 372 3.96 9.03 1.59
N LEU A 373 3.59 10.09 2.33
CA LEU A 373 2.63 11.14 1.96
C LEU A 373 1.30 10.57 1.46
N GLY A 374 0.88 9.45 2.08
CA GLY A 374 -0.33 8.71 1.77
C GLY A 374 -0.14 7.20 1.70
N SER A 375 -1.22 6.50 1.36
CA SER A 375 -1.25 5.02 1.40
C SER A 375 -0.84 4.40 0.06
N TRP A 376 -1.36 4.88 -1.06
CA TRP A 376 -0.98 4.47 -2.43
C TRP A 376 -1.34 5.54 -3.46
N ALA A 377 -0.89 5.32 -4.70
CA ALA A 377 -1.09 6.23 -5.81
C ALA A 377 -2.44 6.00 -6.49
N VAL A 378 -3.24 7.05 -6.62
CA VAL A 378 -4.52 7.06 -7.31
C VAL A 378 -4.44 7.94 -8.54
N VAL A 379 -5.07 7.52 -9.61
CA VAL A 379 -5.17 8.28 -10.85
C VAL A 379 -6.57 8.89 -10.96
N PRO A 380 -6.70 10.23 -11.03
CA PRO A 380 -7.96 10.89 -11.30
C PRO A 380 -8.37 10.76 -12.79
N PRO A 381 -9.64 11.05 -13.12
CA PRO A 381 -10.10 11.08 -14.51
C PRO A 381 -9.19 11.91 -15.42
N GLY A 382 -8.96 11.41 -16.63
CA GLY A 382 -8.09 12.03 -17.64
C GLY A 382 -6.61 11.71 -17.53
N HIS A 383 -6.17 11.02 -16.48
CA HIS A 383 -4.74 10.72 -16.22
C HIS A 383 -4.40 9.22 -16.27
N ALA A 384 -5.29 8.33 -16.74
CA ALA A 384 -5.05 6.88 -16.73
C ALA A 384 -3.76 6.45 -17.45
N HIS A 385 -3.27 7.24 -18.41
CA HIS A 385 -2.00 7.02 -19.12
C HIS A 385 -0.76 7.19 -18.24
N ALA A 386 -0.86 7.90 -17.09
CA ALA A 386 0.28 8.23 -16.25
C ALA A 386 1.09 7.00 -15.80
N ARG A 387 0.41 5.88 -15.48
CA ARG A 387 1.09 4.64 -15.08
C ARG A 387 1.97 4.09 -16.18
N SER A 388 1.45 3.96 -17.40
CA SER A 388 2.22 3.43 -18.54
C SER A 388 3.32 4.38 -19.00
N THR A 389 3.14 5.69 -18.90
CA THR A 389 4.17 6.67 -19.25
C THR A 389 5.42 6.51 -18.40
N LEU A 390 5.29 6.19 -17.11
CA LEU A 390 6.40 6.03 -16.19
C LEU A 390 7.13 4.69 -16.31
N THR A 391 6.64 3.74 -17.09
CA THR A 391 7.36 2.46 -17.27
C THR A 391 8.54 2.57 -18.22
N ALA A 392 8.55 3.56 -19.11
CA ALA A 392 9.68 3.78 -20.02
C ALA A 392 10.90 4.37 -19.26
N PRO A 393 12.12 3.91 -19.56
CA PRO A 393 13.33 4.47 -18.98
C PRO A 393 13.60 5.90 -19.50
N VAL A 394 14.27 6.70 -18.70
CA VAL A 394 14.74 8.03 -19.08
C VAL A 394 16.23 7.97 -19.39
N ASP A 395 16.60 8.37 -20.62
CA ASP A 395 17.99 8.42 -21.12
C ASP A 395 18.76 7.09 -20.97
N ASP A 396 18.06 5.94 -20.92
CA ASP A 396 18.63 4.62 -20.65
C ASP A 396 19.49 4.57 -19.36
N ARG A 397 19.21 5.47 -18.41
CA ARG A 397 19.94 5.64 -17.16
C ARG A 397 19.05 5.63 -15.92
N LEU A 398 17.77 5.98 -16.07
CA LEU A 398 16.85 6.09 -14.95
C LEU A 398 15.57 5.29 -15.23
N TRP A 399 15.24 4.41 -14.30
CA TRP A 399 14.01 3.62 -14.28
C TRP A 399 13.18 3.98 -13.07
N PHE A 400 11.89 4.11 -13.26
CA PHE A 400 10.94 4.18 -12.15
C PHE A 400 10.37 2.79 -11.85
N ALA A 401 10.14 2.51 -10.57
CA ALA A 401 9.48 1.30 -10.10
C ALA A 401 8.61 1.60 -8.87
N GLY A 402 7.56 0.83 -8.70
CA GLY A 402 6.66 1.02 -7.56
C GLY A 402 5.20 0.74 -7.91
N GLU A 403 4.34 0.70 -6.89
CA GLU A 403 2.92 0.38 -7.08
C GLU A 403 2.18 1.37 -7.99
N ALA A 404 2.68 2.60 -8.08
CA ALA A 404 2.11 3.63 -8.92
C ALA A 404 2.18 3.29 -10.41
N LEU A 405 3.16 2.49 -10.84
CA LEU A 405 3.38 2.11 -12.23
C LEU A 405 2.66 0.83 -12.61
N SER A 406 2.31 0.00 -11.63
CA SER A 406 1.66 -1.28 -11.90
C SER A 406 0.32 -1.07 -12.60
N ARG A 407 0.17 -1.64 -13.79
CA ARG A 407 -1.05 -1.56 -14.59
C ARG A 407 -2.10 -2.61 -14.21
N GLU A 408 -1.69 -3.67 -13.53
CA GLU A 408 -2.55 -4.81 -13.18
C GLU A 408 -2.85 -4.89 -11.68
N GLN A 409 -1.98 -4.32 -10.85
CA GLN A 409 -2.06 -4.42 -9.39
C GLN A 409 -1.62 -3.11 -8.71
N TRP A 410 -2.08 -1.95 -9.22
CA TRP A 410 -1.72 -0.69 -8.60
C TRP A 410 -2.23 -0.61 -7.14
N GLY A 411 -1.58 0.18 -6.32
CA GLY A 411 -1.91 0.28 -4.89
C GLY A 411 -1.54 -0.95 -4.07
N THR A 412 -0.85 -1.94 -4.64
CA THR A 412 -0.50 -3.17 -3.93
C THR A 412 1.01 -3.39 -3.78
N VAL A 413 1.38 -4.11 -2.73
CA VAL A 413 2.77 -4.52 -2.50
C VAL A 413 3.23 -5.51 -3.57
N GLY A 414 2.33 -6.38 -4.06
CA GLY A 414 2.60 -7.31 -5.15
C GLY A 414 2.92 -6.60 -6.46
N GLY A 415 2.10 -5.58 -6.81
CA GLY A 415 2.34 -4.74 -7.98
C GLY A 415 3.66 -3.96 -7.88
N ALA A 416 3.97 -3.42 -6.69
CA ALA A 416 5.26 -2.78 -6.45
C ALA A 416 6.43 -3.75 -6.68
N TYR A 417 6.34 -4.98 -6.18
CA TYR A 417 7.37 -6.00 -6.35
C TYR A 417 7.54 -6.39 -7.84
N ALA A 418 6.43 -6.56 -8.56
CA ALA A 418 6.46 -6.84 -10.01
C ALA A 418 7.15 -5.73 -10.81
N GLU A 419 6.88 -4.46 -10.48
CA GLU A 419 7.53 -3.32 -11.13
C GLU A 419 9.04 -3.24 -10.83
N GLY A 420 9.47 -3.64 -9.64
CA GLY A 420 10.88 -3.79 -9.33
C GLY A 420 11.57 -4.86 -10.19
N LEU A 421 10.91 -6.01 -10.38
CA LEU A 421 11.40 -7.06 -11.28
C LEU A 421 11.48 -6.60 -12.74
N ARG A 422 10.46 -5.85 -13.23
CA ARG A 422 10.45 -5.27 -14.58
C ARG A 422 11.66 -4.35 -14.80
N ALA A 423 11.83 -3.37 -13.93
CA ALA A 423 12.94 -2.41 -14.05
C ALA A 423 14.31 -3.11 -14.03
N ALA A 424 14.48 -4.08 -13.13
CA ALA A 424 15.72 -4.85 -13.06
C ALA A 424 15.99 -5.66 -14.33
N GLY A 425 14.98 -6.35 -14.86
CA GLY A 425 15.10 -7.14 -16.10
C GLY A 425 15.55 -6.27 -17.27
N GLU A 426 14.93 -5.10 -17.45
CA GLU A 426 15.31 -4.15 -18.50
C GLU A 426 16.76 -3.63 -18.35
N ILE A 427 17.21 -3.38 -17.12
CA ILE A 427 18.58 -2.95 -16.84
C ILE A 427 19.58 -4.07 -17.15
N VAL A 428 19.32 -5.30 -16.69
CA VAL A 428 20.21 -6.44 -16.95
C VAL A 428 20.36 -6.70 -18.46
N GLU A 429 19.27 -6.63 -19.21
CA GLU A 429 19.33 -6.78 -20.68
C GLU A 429 20.18 -5.67 -21.35
N ARG A 430 20.14 -4.46 -20.86
CA ARG A 430 20.89 -3.32 -21.44
C ARG A 430 22.36 -3.33 -21.06
N ILE A 431 22.67 -3.45 -19.76
CA ILE A 431 24.05 -3.45 -19.26
C ILE A 431 24.79 -4.72 -19.69
N GLY A 432 24.12 -5.88 -19.65
CA GLY A 432 24.71 -7.15 -20.11
C GLY A 432 25.11 -7.16 -21.59
N ARG A 433 24.40 -6.41 -22.44
CA ARG A 433 24.80 -6.23 -23.87
C ARG A 433 26.01 -5.32 -24.06
N VAL A 434 26.31 -4.46 -23.11
CA VAL A 434 27.45 -3.53 -23.18
C VAL A 434 28.75 -4.19 -22.67
N GLN A 435 28.63 -5.19 -21.78
CA GLN A 435 29.78 -5.92 -21.24
C GLN A 435 30.15 -7.18 -22.05
N ALA A 436 29.33 -7.62 -23.00
CA ALA A 436 29.57 -8.73 -23.93
C ALA A 436 30.13 -8.24 -25.27
#